data_e7d3d17395e93eef2c4a927a617b8477
#
_entry.id   e7d3d17395e93eef2c4a927a617b8477
#
_cell.length_a   1.000
_cell.length_b   1.000
_cell.length_c   1.000
_cell.angle_alpha   90.00
_cell.angle_beta   90.00
_cell.angle_gamma   90.00
#
_symmetry.space_group_name_H-M   'P 1'
#
loop_
_entity.id
_entity.type
_entity.pdbx_description
1 polymer ?
#
loop_
_entity_poly.entity_id
_entity_poly.type
_entity_poly.pdbx_seq_one_letter_code
_entity_poly.pdbx_strand_id
1 'polypeptide(L)'
;MISQAVNISVDGSQMDSYLARPPEGSGPHPAVIVLQEVFGVNAEMRRVTDLLAGAGYAGLAINYYHRTHPNLNVAYDDSGMRAGVQAAKTVTRATLYADLGAAIEWLKAQEFVRDGKIATWGFCMGGSVAFLSATLPDVRGAICFYGGGIARPFHSGEPGALKEVDRIRAPLLLCFGAEDAGIPPEAIERIRQELDAHGKEYMLEVYAGVGHAFFRAVKPTHYSDEAIANAVADSWNVVQKFLEDWFGRD
;
A
#
# COMPACT_ATOMS: atom_id res chain seq x y z
N MET A 1 -14.05 -11.00 13.37
CA MET A 1 -13.45 -10.72 12.06
C MET A 1 -13.98 -11.74 11.05
N ILE A 2 -14.29 -11.29 9.83
CA ILE A 2 -14.69 -12.15 8.70
C ILE A 2 -13.61 -11.96 7.64
N SER A 3 -13.09 -13.05 7.09
CA SER A 3 -12.11 -13.00 6.01
C SER A 3 -12.47 -13.98 4.91
N GLN A 4 -12.27 -13.58 3.64
CA GLN A 4 -12.62 -14.38 2.47
C GLN A 4 -11.86 -13.93 1.22
N ALA A 5 -11.73 -14.86 0.27
CA ALA A 5 -11.33 -14.50 -1.09
C ALA A 5 -12.51 -13.83 -1.81
N VAL A 6 -12.23 -12.79 -2.59
CA VAL A 6 -13.20 -12.10 -3.43
C VAL A 6 -12.63 -11.90 -4.82
N ASN A 7 -13.50 -11.90 -5.84
CA ASN A 7 -13.13 -11.67 -7.22
C ASN A 7 -13.70 -10.36 -7.73
N ILE A 8 -12.85 -9.53 -8.31
CA ILE A 8 -13.23 -8.23 -8.88
C ILE A 8 -12.96 -8.28 -10.39
N SER A 9 -13.99 -8.02 -11.19
CA SER A 9 -13.83 -7.98 -12.65
C SER A 9 -13.17 -6.69 -13.11
N VAL A 10 -12.08 -6.79 -13.86
CA VAL A 10 -11.33 -5.65 -14.39
C VAL A 10 -10.90 -5.96 -15.82
N ASP A 11 -11.37 -5.19 -16.80
CA ASP A 11 -11.00 -5.30 -18.21
C ASP A 11 -11.08 -6.73 -18.76
N GLY A 12 -12.11 -7.48 -18.37
CA GLY A 12 -12.33 -8.87 -18.80
C GLY A 12 -11.47 -9.91 -18.05
N SER A 13 -10.66 -9.51 -17.07
CA SER A 13 -9.91 -10.39 -16.18
C SER A 13 -10.53 -10.42 -14.78
N GLN A 14 -10.28 -11.50 -14.03
CA GLN A 14 -10.70 -11.62 -12.63
C GLN A 14 -9.53 -11.32 -11.72
N MET A 15 -9.66 -10.27 -10.91
CA MET A 15 -8.67 -9.89 -9.92
C MET A 15 -8.99 -10.57 -8.59
N ASP A 16 -8.31 -11.68 -8.32
CA ASP A 16 -8.40 -12.40 -7.06
C ASP A 16 -7.86 -11.51 -5.93
N SER A 17 -8.69 -11.23 -4.95
CA SER A 17 -8.39 -10.32 -3.87
C SER A 17 -8.71 -10.97 -2.53
N TYR A 18 -8.13 -10.47 -1.44
CA TYR A 18 -8.40 -10.93 -0.09
C TYR A 18 -9.08 -9.83 0.71
N LEU A 19 -10.29 -10.10 1.19
CA LEU A 19 -11.07 -9.22 2.05
C LEU A 19 -10.96 -9.70 3.50
N ALA A 20 -10.73 -8.77 4.43
CA ALA A 20 -10.97 -8.98 5.85
C ALA A 20 -11.71 -7.76 6.43
N ARG A 21 -12.72 -8.01 7.26
CA ARG A 21 -13.54 -6.95 7.85
C ARG A 21 -14.01 -7.29 9.27
N PRO A 22 -14.43 -6.30 10.06
CA PRO A 22 -15.09 -6.55 11.33
C PRO A 22 -16.34 -7.44 11.19
N PRO A 23 -16.87 -8.00 12.31
CA PRO A 23 -18.05 -8.85 12.28
C PRO A 23 -19.29 -8.15 11.70
N GLU A 24 -20.26 -8.93 11.26
CA GLU A 24 -21.56 -8.41 10.83
C GLU A 24 -22.25 -7.62 11.95
N GLY A 25 -22.98 -6.59 11.55
CA GLY A 25 -23.73 -5.74 12.49
C GLY A 25 -22.87 -4.69 13.23
N SER A 26 -21.56 -4.61 12.97
CA SER A 26 -20.67 -3.62 13.58
C SER A 26 -20.38 -2.39 12.68
N GLY A 27 -20.88 -2.36 11.44
CA GLY A 27 -20.55 -1.34 10.45
C GLY A 27 -21.70 -0.41 10.08
N PRO A 28 -21.55 0.42 9.02
CA PRO A 28 -20.49 0.38 8.00
C PRO A 28 -19.13 0.92 8.47
N HIS A 29 -18.04 0.41 7.87
CA HIS A 29 -16.66 0.68 8.23
C HIS A 29 -15.92 1.48 7.15
N PRO A 30 -14.95 2.35 7.49
CA PRO A 30 -14.00 2.85 6.51
C PRO A 30 -13.22 1.70 5.88
N ALA A 31 -12.82 1.84 4.61
CA ALA A 31 -12.11 0.79 3.89
C ALA A 31 -10.66 1.19 3.59
N VAL A 32 -9.77 0.20 3.59
CA VAL A 32 -8.37 0.38 3.21
C VAL A 32 -7.97 -0.66 2.18
N ILE A 33 -7.57 -0.22 0.98
CA ILE A 33 -7.01 -1.08 -0.05
C ILE A 33 -5.54 -1.35 0.28
N VAL A 34 -5.18 -2.60 0.52
CA VAL A 34 -3.82 -3.05 0.78
C VAL A 34 -3.13 -3.36 -0.54
N LEU A 35 -2.00 -2.70 -0.78
CA LEU A 35 -1.26 -2.77 -2.04
C LEU A 35 0.02 -3.58 -1.83
N GLN A 36 0.07 -4.71 -2.52
CA GLN A 36 1.08 -5.75 -2.34
C GLN A 36 2.50 -5.30 -2.71
N GLU A 37 3.47 -5.96 -2.09
CA GLU A 37 4.85 -5.97 -2.53
C GLU A 37 5.02 -6.75 -3.86
N VAL A 38 6.24 -6.93 -4.34
CA VAL A 38 6.50 -7.75 -5.55
C VAL A 38 6.13 -9.23 -5.38
N PHE A 39 5.87 -9.70 -4.18
CA PHE A 39 5.64 -11.12 -3.83
C PHE A 39 4.18 -11.59 -3.98
N GLY A 40 3.29 -10.75 -4.46
CA GLY A 40 1.85 -11.08 -4.57
C GLY A 40 1.07 -10.88 -3.26
N VAL A 41 -0.21 -11.25 -3.27
CA VAL A 41 -1.09 -11.23 -2.07
C VAL A 41 -0.76 -12.45 -1.20
N ASN A 42 0.43 -12.45 -0.63
CA ASN A 42 0.97 -13.52 0.20
C ASN A 42 0.44 -13.46 1.66
N ALA A 43 0.95 -14.34 2.51
CA ALA A 43 0.54 -14.40 3.92
C ALA A 43 0.75 -13.07 4.66
N GLU A 44 1.79 -12.30 4.31
CA GLU A 44 2.06 -10.99 4.93
C GLU A 44 1.01 -9.95 4.53
N MET A 45 0.63 -9.88 3.27
CA MET A 45 -0.41 -8.95 2.82
C MET A 45 -1.77 -9.30 3.44
N ARG A 46 -2.07 -10.59 3.59
CA ARG A 46 -3.27 -11.05 4.32
C ARG A 46 -3.20 -10.68 5.79
N ARG A 47 -2.05 -10.87 6.46
CA ARG A 47 -1.85 -10.44 7.87
C ARG A 47 -2.11 -8.94 8.06
N VAL A 48 -1.61 -8.10 7.16
CA VAL A 48 -1.86 -6.65 7.22
C VAL A 48 -3.35 -6.34 7.03
N THR A 49 -4.00 -7.06 6.11
CA THR A 49 -5.44 -6.91 5.88
C THR A 49 -6.26 -7.34 7.10
N ASP A 50 -5.86 -8.42 7.77
CA ASP A 50 -6.46 -8.88 9.03
C ASP A 50 -6.20 -7.89 10.18
N LEU A 51 -5.02 -7.28 10.23
CA LEU A 51 -4.68 -6.25 11.22
C LEU A 51 -5.63 -5.04 11.10
N LEU A 52 -5.91 -4.59 9.88
CA LEU A 52 -6.88 -3.53 9.62
C LEU A 52 -8.30 -3.92 10.10
N ALA A 53 -8.71 -5.15 9.81
CA ALA A 53 -10.03 -5.64 10.26
C ALA A 53 -10.13 -5.70 11.78
N GLY A 54 -9.05 -6.08 12.48
CA GLY A 54 -8.95 -6.04 13.93
C GLY A 54 -9.02 -4.62 14.51
N ALA A 55 -8.61 -3.62 13.74
CA ALA A 55 -8.64 -2.21 14.11
C ALA A 55 -9.94 -1.48 13.67
N GLY A 56 -10.93 -2.20 13.12
CA GLY A 56 -12.24 -1.64 12.78
C GLY A 56 -12.40 -1.18 11.31
N TYR A 57 -11.46 -1.49 10.44
CA TYR A 57 -11.50 -1.15 9.01
C TYR A 57 -11.87 -2.35 8.14
N ALA A 58 -12.48 -2.11 6.98
CA ALA A 58 -12.60 -3.12 5.94
C ALA A 58 -11.32 -3.12 5.09
N GLY A 59 -10.47 -4.13 5.24
CA GLY A 59 -9.24 -4.29 4.46
C GLY A 59 -9.48 -5.08 3.18
N LEU A 60 -8.92 -4.64 2.05
CA LEU A 60 -8.99 -5.34 0.77
C LEU A 60 -7.59 -5.40 0.12
N ALA A 61 -6.93 -6.56 0.17
CA ALA A 61 -5.67 -6.76 -0.55
C ALA A 61 -5.95 -7.17 -2.00
N ILE A 62 -5.51 -6.36 -2.96
CA ILE A 62 -5.75 -6.59 -4.39
C ILE A 62 -4.53 -7.20 -5.08
N ASN A 63 -4.78 -8.12 -6.02
CA ASN A 63 -3.75 -8.77 -6.82
C ASN A 63 -3.61 -8.13 -8.19
N TYR A 64 -2.77 -7.10 -8.34
CA TYR A 64 -2.54 -6.45 -9.62
C TYR A 64 -1.65 -7.23 -10.60
N TYR A 65 -1.34 -8.50 -10.28
CA TYR A 65 -0.75 -9.47 -11.23
C TYR A 65 -1.78 -10.35 -11.93
N HIS A 66 -3.08 -10.17 -11.65
CA HIS A 66 -4.16 -11.05 -12.12
C HIS A 66 -4.19 -11.28 -13.63
N ARG A 67 -3.71 -10.34 -14.44
CA ARG A 67 -3.69 -10.47 -15.92
C ARG A 67 -2.57 -11.37 -16.44
N THR A 68 -1.46 -11.46 -15.73
CA THR A 68 -0.23 -12.09 -16.23
C THR A 68 0.30 -13.22 -15.35
N HIS A 69 0.17 -13.08 -14.04
CA HIS A 69 0.67 -14.03 -13.04
C HIS A 69 -0.37 -14.20 -11.90
N PRO A 70 -1.62 -14.64 -12.20
CA PRO A 70 -2.73 -14.61 -11.24
C PRO A 70 -2.46 -15.37 -9.95
N ASN A 71 -1.68 -16.45 -10.03
CA ASN A 71 -1.36 -17.32 -8.89
C ASN A 71 -0.04 -16.95 -8.19
N LEU A 72 0.57 -15.81 -8.52
CA LEU A 72 1.85 -15.45 -7.91
C LEU A 72 1.67 -15.12 -6.43
N ASN A 73 2.16 -16.02 -5.61
CA ASN A 73 2.20 -15.95 -4.16
C ASN A 73 3.49 -16.65 -3.70
N VAL A 74 4.56 -15.88 -3.54
CA VAL A 74 5.90 -16.42 -3.39
C VAL A 74 6.53 -16.02 -2.05
N ALA A 75 7.50 -16.83 -1.61
CA ALA A 75 8.23 -16.61 -0.37
C ALA A 75 9.20 -15.42 -0.46
N TYR A 76 9.64 -14.92 0.70
CA TYR A 76 10.65 -13.89 0.85
C TYR A 76 12.07 -14.46 0.73
N ASP A 77 12.38 -15.07 -0.41
CA ASP A 77 13.70 -15.60 -0.76
C ASP A 77 14.14 -15.10 -2.14
N ASP A 78 15.36 -15.45 -2.56
CA ASP A 78 15.92 -15.02 -3.84
C ASP A 78 15.12 -15.50 -5.04
N SER A 79 14.49 -16.67 -4.95
CA SER A 79 13.66 -17.21 -6.04
C SER A 79 12.34 -16.46 -6.15
N GLY A 80 11.70 -16.19 -5.02
CA GLY A 80 10.50 -15.40 -4.94
C GLY A 80 10.73 -13.94 -5.36
N MET A 81 11.86 -13.35 -4.97
CA MET A 81 12.25 -12.01 -5.42
C MET A 81 12.39 -11.97 -6.95
N ARG A 82 13.09 -12.96 -7.56
CA ARG A 82 13.21 -13.00 -9.03
C ARG A 82 11.86 -13.14 -9.73
N ALA A 83 11.02 -14.04 -9.24
CA ALA A 83 9.67 -14.25 -9.80
C ALA A 83 8.79 -12.97 -9.67
N GLY A 84 8.80 -12.37 -8.48
CA GLY A 84 8.06 -11.14 -8.20
C GLY A 84 8.50 -9.96 -9.06
N VAL A 85 9.82 -9.76 -9.23
CA VAL A 85 10.35 -8.71 -10.11
C VAL A 85 9.97 -8.95 -11.57
N GLN A 86 9.95 -10.21 -12.05
CA GLN A 86 9.49 -10.50 -13.42
C GLN A 86 7.98 -10.17 -13.59
N ALA A 87 7.16 -10.53 -12.63
CA ALA A 87 5.75 -10.15 -12.65
C ALA A 87 5.57 -8.63 -12.59
N ALA A 88 6.32 -7.93 -11.76
CA ALA A 88 6.27 -6.47 -11.63
C ALA A 88 6.59 -5.71 -12.93
N LYS A 89 7.40 -6.29 -13.81
CA LYS A 89 7.68 -5.71 -15.15
C LYS A 89 6.47 -5.66 -16.06
N THR A 90 5.45 -6.47 -15.82
CA THR A 90 4.21 -6.52 -16.63
C THR A 90 3.16 -5.52 -16.16
N VAL A 91 3.36 -4.89 -15.00
CA VAL A 91 2.41 -3.96 -14.39
C VAL A 91 2.72 -2.55 -14.87
N THR A 92 1.78 -1.93 -15.54
CA THR A 92 1.87 -0.56 -16.03
C THR A 92 1.02 0.39 -15.18
N ARG A 93 1.28 1.67 -15.28
CA ARG A 93 0.47 2.70 -14.62
C ARG A 93 -1.01 2.62 -15.05
N ALA A 94 -1.27 2.37 -16.33
CA ALA A 94 -2.63 2.22 -16.85
C ALA A 94 -3.36 1.04 -16.19
N THR A 95 -2.71 -0.13 -16.09
CA THR A 95 -3.31 -1.29 -15.42
C THR A 95 -3.51 -1.06 -13.92
N LEU A 96 -2.57 -0.38 -13.25
CA LEU A 96 -2.71 -0.02 -11.83
C LEU A 96 -3.92 0.89 -11.58
N TYR A 97 -4.14 1.90 -12.41
CA TYR A 97 -5.31 2.77 -12.28
C TYR A 97 -6.62 2.03 -12.56
N ALA A 98 -6.64 1.11 -13.52
CA ALA A 98 -7.81 0.28 -13.78
C ALA A 98 -8.13 -0.62 -12.58
N ASP A 99 -7.13 -1.27 -12.00
CA ASP A 99 -7.28 -2.14 -10.83
C ASP A 99 -7.74 -1.38 -9.59
N LEU A 100 -7.12 -0.24 -9.30
CA LEU A 100 -7.51 0.64 -8.20
C LEU A 100 -8.95 1.15 -8.38
N GLY A 101 -9.31 1.61 -9.57
CA GLY A 101 -10.66 2.07 -9.88
C GLY A 101 -11.70 0.98 -9.67
N ALA A 102 -11.44 -0.24 -10.18
CA ALA A 102 -12.35 -1.37 -9.98
C ALA A 102 -12.48 -1.78 -8.50
N ALA A 103 -11.37 -1.77 -7.74
CA ALA A 103 -11.39 -2.06 -6.31
C ALA A 103 -12.19 -1.01 -5.52
N ILE A 104 -12.04 0.27 -5.86
CA ILE A 104 -12.79 1.37 -5.25
C ILE A 104 -14.30 1.19 -5.53
N GLU A 105 -14.69 0.99 -6.78
CA GLU A 105 -16.10 0.81 -7.14
C GLU A 105 -16.69 -0.45 -6.51
N TRP A 106 -15.91 -1.53 -6.43
CA TRP A 106 -16.33 -2.75 -5.73
C TRP A 106 -16.59 -2.47 -4.25
N LEU A 107 -15.69 -1.76 -3.57
CA LEU A 107 -15.85 -1.39 -2.16
C LEU A 107 -17.06 -0.47 -1.94
N LYS A 108 -17.26 0.53 -2.79
CA LYS A 108 -18.42 1.45 -2.72
C LYS A 108 -19.77 0.73 -2.85
N ALA A 109 -19.79 -0.40 -3.55
CA ALA A 109 -21.00 -1.22 -3.69
C ALA A 109 -21.30 -2.12 -2.47
N GLN A 110 -20.43 -2.15 -1.46
CA GLN A 110 -20.61 -3.02 -0.28
C GLN A 110 -21.34 -2.28 0.85
N GLU A 111 -22.42 -2.85 1.37
CA GLU A 111 -23.17 -2.28 2.49
C GLU A 111 -22.35 -2.13 3.79
N PHE A 112 -21.30 -2.93 3.95
CA PHE A 112 -20.41 -2.85 5.11
C PHE A 112 -19.33 -1.77 4.97
N VAL A 113 -19.22 -1.07 3.85
CA VAL A 113 -18.27 0.03 3.62
C VAL A 113 -18.95 1.37 3.81
N ARG A 114 -18.33 2.26 4.62
CA ARG A 114 -18.79 3.63 4.81
C ARG A 114 -18.51 4.45 3.55
N ASP A 115 -19.55 5.05 2.99
CA ASP A 115 -19.44 5.85 1.77
C ASP A 115 -18.39 6.98 1.90
N GLY A 116 -17.63 7.18 0.83
CA GLY A 116 -16.60 8.20 0.74
C GLY A 116 -15.41 8.02 1.68
N LYS A 117 -15.26 6.90 2.39
CA LYS A 117 -14.16 6.65 3.35
C LYS A 117 -13.29 5.48 2.89
N ILE A 118 -12.52 5.70 1.79
CA ILE A 118 -11.58 4.73 1.24
C ILE A 118 -10.16 5.32 1.26
N ALA A 119 -9.21 4.57 1.84
CA ALA A 119 -7.79 4.87 1.81
C ALA A 119 -6.99 3.72 1.15
N THR A 120 -5.72 3.94 0.92
CA THR A 120 -4.80 2.92 0.44
C THR A 120 -3.61 2.77 1.39
N TRP A 121 -3.10 1.57 1.54
CA TRP A 121 -1.87 1.29 2.28
C TRP A 121 -1.00 0.31 1.50
N GLY A 122 0.15 0.78 1.03
CA GLY A 122 1.05 0.01 0.18
C GLY A 122 2.44 -0.18 0.74
N PHE A 123 3.07 -1.28 0.34
CA PHE A 123 4.36 -1.75 0.83
C PHE A 123 5.33 -1.98 -0.32
N CYS A 124 6.59 -1.53 -0.24
CA CYS A 124 7.60 -1.69 -1.28
C CYS A 124 7.11 -1.15 -2.64
N MET A 125 6.93 -1.99 -3.66
CA MET A 125 6.27 -1.61 -4.91
C MET A 125 4.88 -1.01 -4.65
N GLY A 126 4.09 -1.64 -3.78
CA GLY A 126 2.77 -1.15 -3.37
C GLY A 126 2.80 0.21 -2.69
N GLY A 127 3.89 0.56 -1.98
CA GLY A 127 4.07 1.90 -1.42
C GLY A 127 4.14 2.99 -2.50
N SER A 128 4.74 2.65 -3.65
CA SER A 128 4.75 3.54 -4.82
C SER A 128 3.39 3.60 -5.53
N VAL A 129 2.65 2.48 -5.51
CA VAL A 129 1.28 2.42 -6.04
C VAL A 129 0.32 3.22 -5.15
N ALA A 130 0.50 3.18 -3.82
CA ALA A 130 -0.26 4.01 -2.89
C ALA A 130 -0.05 5.51 -3.18
N PHE A 131 1.19 5.93 -3.45
CA PHE A 131 1.48 7.31 -3.86
C PHE A 131 0.69 7.69 -5.13
N LEU A 132 0.65 6.82 -6.15
CA LEU A 132 -0.14 7.05 -7.36
C LEU A 132 -1.64 7.11 -7.06
N SER A 133 -2.14 6.27 -6.16
CA SER A 133 -3.56 6.23 -5.81
C SER A 133 -4.07 7.55 -5.22
N ALA A 134 -3.19 8.35 -4.60
CA ALA A 134 -3.53 9.67 -4.07
C ALA A 134 -3.96 10.70 -5.15
N THR A 135 -3.78 10.37 -6.43
CA THR A 135 -4.31 11.16 -7.56
C THR A 135 -5.79 10.88 -7.86
N LEU A 136 -6.35 9.78 -7.32
CA LEU A 136 -7.74 9.37 -7.55
C LEU A 136 -8.70 10.15 -6.66
N PRO A 137 -9.85 10.59 -7.18
CA PRO A 137 -10.77 11.45 -6.44
C PRO A 137 -11.45 10.77 -5.24
N ASP A 138 -11.60 9.44 -5.30
CA ASP A 138 -12.27 8.64 -4.27
C ASP A 138 -11.32 8.16 -3.15
N VAL A 139 -10.01 8.42 -3.27
CA VAL A 139 -9.02 8.11 -2.23
C VAL A 139 -8.95 9.27 -1.23
N ARG A 140 -9.17 8.98 0.05
CA ARG A 140 -9.17 9.96 1.15
C ARG A 140 -7.84 10.05 1.90
N GLY A 141 -6.94 9.12 1.66
CA GLY A 141 -5.59 9.11 2.22
C GLY A 141 -4.78 7.98 1.62
N ALA A 142 -3.48 8.17 1.46
CA ALA A 142 -2.60 7.16 0.92
C ALA A 142 -1.38 6.96 1.82
N ILE A 143 -1.13 5.72 2.23
CA ILE A 143 -0.06 5.33 3.14
C ILE A 143 1.00 4.56 2.34
N CYS A 144 2.21 5.09 2.31
CA CYS A 144 3.29 4.67 1.42
C CYS A 144 4.47 4.14 2.26
N PHE A 145 4.55 2.84 2.47
CA PHE A 145 5.66 2.23 3.20
C PHE A 145 6.78 1.85 2.24
N TYR A 146 7.98 2.39 2.48
CA TYR A 146 9.22 2.13 1.74
C TYR A 146 9.05 2.01 0.22
N GLY A 147 8.34 2.95 -0.38
CA GLY A 147 8.00 3.00 -1.80
C GLY A 147 9.15 3.50 -2.67
N GLY A 148 10.05 2.62 -3.11
CA GLY A 148 11.22 3.01 -3.91
C GLY A 148 10.88 3.57 -5.29
N GLY A 149 9.79 3.12 -5.90
CA GLY A 149 9.31 3.62 -7.19
C GLY A 149 8.64 5.01 -7.13
N ILE A 150 8.61 5.65 -5.96
CA ILE A 150 8.19 7.06 -5.87
C ILE A 150 9.21 7.94 -6.58
N ALA A 151 10.49 7.85 -6.21
CA ALA A 151 11.57 8.67 -6.77
C ALA A 151 12.32 8.00 -7.94
N ARG A 152 12.18 6.70 -8.14
CA ARG A 152 12.84 5.90 -9.19
C ARG A 152 11.83 5.33 -10.18
N PRO A 153 12.25 4.93 -11.39
CA PRO A 153 11.38 4.22 -12.33
C PRO A 153 10.77 2.96 -11.72
N PHE A 154 9.55 2.63 -12.14
CA PHE A 154 8.90 1.36 -11.84
C PHE A 154 9.64 0.18 -12.51
N HIS A 155 9.34 -1.05 -12.08
CA HIS A 155 9.90 -2.25 -12.71
C HIS A 155 9.52 -2.41 -14.18
N SER A 156 8.40 -1.85 -14.61
CA SER A 156 7.98 -1.74 -16.01
C SER A 156 8.84 -0.79 -16.86
N GLY A 157 9.69 0.00 -16.22
CA GLY A 157 10.48 1.05 -16.88
C GLY A 157 9.76 2.40 -16.98
N GLU A 158 8.51 2.50 -16.57
CA GLU A 158 7.79 3.75 -16.50
C GLU A 158 8.40 4.71 -15.47
N PRO A 159 8.30 6.04 -15.66
CA PRO A 159 8.82 7.02 -14.71
C PRO A 159 8.33 6.80 -13.27
N GLY A 160 9.09 7.26 -12.28
CA GLY A 160 8.69 7.21 -10.88
C GLY A 160 7.40 8.00 -10.60
N ALA A 161 6.73 7.64 -9.50
CA ALA A 161 5.42 8.20 -9.15
C ALA A 161 5.46 9.72 -8.90
N LEU A 162 6.61 10.31 -8.55
CA LEU A 162 6.79 11.77 -8.42
C LEU A 162 6.42 12.55 -9.68
N LYS A 163 6.40 11.92 -10.87
CA LYS A 163 5.94 12.57 -12.09
C LYS A 163 4.44 12.91 -12.10
N GLU A 164 3.69 12.39 -11.13
CA GLU A 164 2.27 12.68 -10.94
C GLU A 164 2.00 13.57 -9.72
N VAL A 165 3.04 14.16 -9.12
CA VAL A 165 2.93 14.92 -7.87
C VAL A 165 1.92 16.08 -7.97
N ASP A 166 1.86 16.76 -9.09
CA ASP A 166 0.90 17.85 -9.37
C ASP A 166 -0.56 17.38 -9.25
N ARG A 167 -0.84 16.12 -9.61
CA ARG A 167 -2.17 15.52 -9.61
C ARG A 167 -2.61 14.97 -8.25
N ILE A 168 -1.72 14.87 -7.26
CA ILE A 168 -2.04 14.38 -5.91
C ILE A 168 -3.10 15.27 -5.28
N ARG A 169 -4.15 14.64 -4.75
CA ARG A 169 -5.31 15.25 -4.11
C ARG A 169 -5.50 14.81 -2.67
N ALA A 170 -5.20 13.53 -2.40
CA ALA A 170 -5.31 12.98 -1.06
C ALA A 170 -4.03 13.23 -0.26
N PRO A 171 -4.13 13.40 1.07
CA PRO A 171 -2.98 13.47 1.95
C PRO A 171 -2.19 12.17 1.93
N LEU A 172 -0.90 12.29 2.20
CA LEU A 172 0.05 11.19 2.18
C LEU A 172 0.64 10.95 3.56
N LEU A 173 0.79 9.67 3.93
CA LEU A 173 1.71 9.24 4.97
C LEU A 173 2.83 8.44 4.32
N LEU A 174 4.08 8.90 4.45
CA LEU A 174 5.26 8.23 3.90
C LEU A 174 6.14 7.72 5.05
N CYS A 175 6.44 6.44 5.04
CA CYS A 175 7.27 5.79 6.05
C CYS A 175 8.47 5.10 5.41
N PHE A 176 9.69 5.47 5.82
CA PHE A 176 10.94 4.94 5.31
C PHE A 176 11.83 4.42 6.44
N GLY A 177 12.67 3.43 6.16
CA GLY A 177 13.78 3.06 7.03
C GLY A 177 15.02 3.87 6.68
N ALA A 178 15.72 4.40 7.68
CA ALA A 178 16.93 5.21 7.48
C ALA A 178 18.08 4.41 6.84
N GLU A 179 18.06 3.09 6.97
CA GLU A 179 19.09 2.17 6.46
C GLU A 179 18.66 1.44 5.18
N ASP A 180 17.62 1.95 4.50
CA ASP A 180 17.18 1.39 3.22
C ASP A 180 18.14 1.80 2.10
N ALA A 181 19.09 0.92 1.76
CA ALA A 181 20.02 1.14 0.67
C ALA A 181 19.34 1.34 -0.70
N GLY A 182 18.10 0.89 -0.83
CA GLY A 182 17.29 1.07 -2.04
C GLY A 182 16.60 2.43 -2.11
N ILE A 183 16.50 3.16 -0.99
CA ILE A 183 15.86 4.49 -0.90
C ILE A 183 16.76 5.38 -0.05
N PRO A 184 17.89 5.86 -0.61
CA PRO A 184 18.86 6.63 0.15
C PRO A 184 18.28 8.00 0.57
N PRO A 185 18.89 8.67 1.57
CA PRO A 185 18.41 9.95 2.10
C PRO A 185 18.13 11.02 1.04
N GLU A 186 18.91 11.05 -0.04
CA GLU A 186 18.73 12.01 -1.13
C GLU A 186 17.44 11.75 -1.91
N ALA A 187 17.00 10.48 -1.99
CA ALA A 187 15.73 10.12 -2.62
C ALA A 187 14.55 10.57 -1.75
N ILE A 188 14.65 10.40 -0.42
CA ILE A 188 13.64 10.85 0.55
C ILE A 188 13.55 12.38 0.52
N GLU A 189 14.70 13.06 0.55
CA GLU A 189 14.75 14.52 0.49
C GLU A 189 14.14 15.07 -0.81
N ARG A 190 14.40 14.42 -1.95
CA ARG A 190 13.79 14.78 -3.21
C ARG A 190 12.27 14.62 -3.18
N ILE A 191 11.76 13.54 -2.57
CA ILE A 191 10.29 13.34 -2.40
C ILE A 191 9.73 14.52 -1.60
N ARG A 192 10.35 14.88 -0.48
CA ARG A 192 9.94 15.99 0.37
C ARG A 192 9.89 17.30 -0.40
N GLN A 193 10.97 17.64 -1.10
CA GLN A 193 11.07 18.88 -1.89
C GLN A 193 9.99 19.01 -2.96
N GLU A 194 9.68 17.91 -3.66
CA GLU A 194 8.64 17.90 -4.69
C GLU A 194 7.24 18.06 -4.08
N LEU A 195 6.97 17.42 -2.94
CA LEU A 195 5.70 17.58 -2.22
C LEU A 195 5.52 19.02 -1.70
N ASP A 196 6.58 19.60 -1.11
CA ASP A 196 6.59 20.98 -0.63
C ASP A 196 6.38 21.97 -1.78
N ALA A 197 7.12 21.79 -2.88
CA ALA A 197 7.03 22.65 -4.06
C ALA A 197 5.64 22.69 -4.70
N HIS A 198 4.89 21.58 -4.57
CA HIS A 198 3.51 21.45 -5.08
C HIS A 198 2.44 21.66 -4.01
N GLY A 199 2.81 22.09 -2.78
CA GLY A 199 1.89 22.38 -1.69
C GLY A 199 1.04 21.17 -1.28
N LYS A 200 1.62 19.96 -1.30
CA LYS A 200 0.88 18.73 -0.97
C LYS A 200 0.82 18.51 0.54
N GLU A 201 -0.28 17.99 1.02
CA GLU A 201 -0.46 17.64 2.43
C GLU A 201 0.11 16.26 2.69
N TYR A 202 1.10 16.16 3.61
CA TYR A 202 1.76 14.89 3.92
C TYR A 202 2.36 14.85 5.32
N MET A 203 2.55 13.63 5.81
CA MET A 203 3.42 13.27 6.92
C MET A 203 4.55 12.39 6.39
N LEU A 204 5.78 12.59 6.86
CA LEU A 204 6.94 11.82 6.43
C LEU A 204 7.75 11.40 7.65
N GLU A 205 7.85 10.08 7.87
CA GLU A 205 8.55 9.45 8.97
C GLU A 205 9.74 8.64 8.46
N VAL A 206 10.88 8.78 9.14
CA VAL A 206 12.10 8.03 8.84
C VAL A 206 12.58 7.32 10.09
N TYR A 207 12.54 6.00 10.08
CA TYR A 207 12.84 5.15 11.22
C TYR A 207 14.32 4.76 11.25
N ALA A 208 15.02 5.19 12.32
CA ALA A 208 16.42 4.86 12.54
C ALA A 208 16.62 3.37 12.88
N GLY A 209 17.77 2.81 12.46
CA GLY A 209 18.16 1.42 12.77
C GLY A 209 17.40 0.34 11.99
N VAL A 210 16.58 0.72 11.03
CA VAL A 210 15.85 -0.21 10.16
C VAL A 210 15.93 0.23 8.70
N GLY A 211 15.79 -0.74 7.79
CA GLY A 211 15.83 -0.49 6.35
C GLY A 211 14.56 -0.95 5.64
N HIS A 212 14.75 -1.48 4.43
CA HIS A 212 13.64 -1.91 3.59
C HIS A 212 12.80 -2.98 4.26
N ALA A 213 11.47 -2.87 4.12
CA ALA A 213 10.51 -3.87 4.59
C ALA A 213 10.50 -4.12 6.12
N PHE A 214 10.81 -3.10 6.92
CA PHE A 214 10.86 -3.20 8.39
C PHE A 214 9.52 -3.62 9.03
N PHE A 215 8.39 -3.40 8.36
CA PHE A 215 7.05 -3.71 8.88
C PHE A 215 6.66 -5.20 8.73
N ARG A 216 7.44 -6.01 8.00
CA ARG A 216 7.13 -7.43 7.80
C ARG A 216 7.20 -8.22 9.10
N ALA A 217 6.33 -9.25 9.22
CA ALA A 217 6.44 -10.24 10.30
C ALA A 217 7.73 -11.07 10.19
N VAL A 218 8.16 -11.39 8.97
CA VAL A 218 9.46 -12.02 8.71
C VAL A 218 10.53 -10.95 8.72
N LYS A 219 11.24 -10.85 9.84
CA LYS A 219 12.23 -9.81 10.11
C LYS A 219 13.51 -10.00 9.29
N PRO A 220 14.06 -8.90 8.72
CA PRO A 220 15.42 -8.92 8.23
C PRO A 220 16.43 -9.23 9.35
N THR A 221 17.36 -10.16 9.13
CA THR A 221 18.26 -10.68 10.16
C THR A 221 19.42 -9.74 10.55
N HIS A 222 19.58 -8.62 9.86
CA HIS A 222 20.70 -7.69 10.05
C HIS A 222 20.36 -6.42 10.84
N TYR A 223 19.11 -6.28 11.31
CA TYR A 223 18.70 -5.20 12.20
C TYR A 223 18.43 -5.74 13.60
N SER A 224 18.58 -4.90 14.63
CA SER A 224 18.23 -5.31 15.99
C SER A 224 16.72 -5.53 16.15
N ASP A 225 16.35 -6.55 16.91
CA ASP A 225 14.95 -6.84 17.22
C ASP A 225 14.23 -5.66 17.88
N GLU A 226 14.96 -4.91 18.71
CA GLU A 226 14.43 -3.72 19.38
C GLU A 226 14.13 -2.59 18.38
N ALA A 227 15.05 -2.27 17.46
CA ALA A 227 14.83 -1.24 16.46
C ALA A 227 13.62 -1.59 15.56
N ILE A 228 13.52 -2.85 15.13
CA ILE A 228 12.38 -3.32 14.33
C ILE A 228 11.07 -3.21 15.14
N ALA A 229 11.05 -3.68 16.39
CA ALA A 229 9.85 -3.65 17.22
C ALA A 229 9.37 -2.20 17.45
N ASN A 230 10.29 -1.28 17.73
CA ASN A 230 9.98 0.13 17.92
C ASN A 230 9.46 0.77 16.62
N ALA A 231 10.11 0.55 15.50
CA ALA A 231 9.68 1.07 14.19
C ALA A 231 8.29 0.53 13.78
N VAL A 232 8.03 -0.77 14.01
CA VAL A 232 6.72 -1.38 13.72
C VAL A 232 5.64 -0.81 14.62
N ALA A 233 5.88 -0.71 15.92
CA ALA A 233 4.88 -0.21 16.87
C ALA A 233 4.56 1.27 16.61
N ASP A 234 5.58 2.10 16.41
CA ASP A 234 5.40 3.52 16.16
C ASP A 234 4.72 3.76 14.81
N SER A 235 5.20 3.13 13.74
CA SER A 235 4.57 3.28 12.42
C SER A 235 3.11 2.82 12.39
N TRP A 236 2.75 1.77 13.15
CA TRP A 236 1.36 1.35 13.29
C TRP A 236 0.52 2.41 14.02
N ASN A 237 1.02 3.00 15.09
CA ASN A 237 0.33 4.09 15.79
C ASN A 237 0.13 5.31 14.89
N VAL A 238 1.14 5.66 14.10
CA VAL A 238 1.04 6.77 13.12
C VAL A 238 0.02 6.47 12.04
N VAL A 239 -0.03 5.22 11.53
CA VAL A 239 -1.05 4.78 10.56
C VAL A 239 -2.46 4.90 11.14
N GLN A 240 -2.69 4.40 12.37
CA GLN A 240 -4.00 4.49 13.01
C GLN A 240 -4.43 5.96 13.16
N LYS A 241 -3.54 6.80 13.69
CA LYS A 241 -3.82 8.23 13.83
C LYS A 241 -4.11 8.90 12.48
N PHE A 242 -3.33 8.61 11.45
CA PHE A 242 -3.56 9.14 10.10
C PHE A 242 -4.95 8.73 9.57
N LEU A 243 -5.33 7.46 9.71
CA LEU A 243 -6.64 6.98 9.26
C LEU A 243 -7.79 7.60 10.07
N GLU A 244 -7.64 7.74 11.39
CA GLU A 244 -8.63 8.41 12.24
C GLU A 244 -8.82 9.88 11.85
N ASP A 245 -7.73 10.62 11.68
CA ASP A 245 -7.74 12.05 11.33
C ASP A 245 -8.42 12.28 9.97
N TRP A 246 -8.19 11.41 8.98
CA TRP A 246 -8.70 11.59 7.62
C TRP A 246 -10.09 10.98 7.39
N PHE A 247 -10.43 9.91 8.08
CA PHE A 247 -11.79 9.35 8.05
C PHE A 247 -12.76 10.08 9.00
N GLY A 248 -12.26 10.79 10.00
CA GLY A 248 -13.04 11.63 10.88
C GLY A 248 -13.44 12.99 10.28
N ARG A 249 -12.77 13.43 9.20
CA ARG A 249 -13.13 14.67 8.47
C ARG A 249 -14.29 14.38 7.52
N ASP A 250 -15.40 15.11 7.69
CA ASP A 250 -16.59 15.08 6.81
C ASP A 250 -16.33 15.84 5.50
#